data_22c5a45de63fc41f1327aabcf59824bd
#
_entry.id   22c5a45de63fc41f1327aabcf59824bd
#
_cell.length_a   1.000
_cell.length_b   1.000
_cell.length_c   1.000
_cell.angle_alpha   90.00
_cell.angle_beta   90.00
_cell.angle_gamma   90.00
#
_symmetry.space_group_name_H-M   'P 1'
#
loop_
_entity.id
_entity.type
_entity.pdbx_description
1 polymer ?
#
loop_
_entity_poly.entity_id
_entity_poly.type
_entity_poly.pdbx_seq_one_letter_code
_entity_poly.pdbx_strand_id
1 'polypeptide(L)'
;MIQLNYPLFDGEKLWEGACVSIENGVITSVEECDPAQCGDGMLLPGLIDAHVHMGSPGHVEAMLHSGITTVCDVSASRALIESSKQLEIIGSAGMAMGVVMNPKGYVEQAAENGAKYIKVLLFNALSIGKPALCGIVKAAHKRGLKVAVHATEIATVRQAVDAGADILLHVPMKEPFPAELADAIREKGIAVAPTLVMMETFAHSGRNGYKPEHYPNAQQAVRLLHRKGVPILAATDANPGTFAPAVGYGSTLHRELELLVDAGLTPLEVLSSATGNPAKAFGLHTGKLAAGMPANMLLVDGRPDRRITDSSKIQQIWVKGERIP
;
A
#
# COMPACT_ATOMS: atom_id res chain seq x y z
N MET A 1 30.98 5.26 1.08
CA MET A 1 30.45 4.14 1.89
C MET A 1 29.82 4.70 3.16
N ILE A 2 28.59 4.32 3.48
CA ILE A 2 27.89 4.66 4.74
C ILE A 2 27.68 3.35 5.48
N GLN A 3 27.95 3.33 6.79
CA GLN A 3 27.65 2.20 7.67
C GLN A 3 26.70 2.65 8.79
N LEU A 4 25.65 1.86 9.05
CA LEU A 4 24.62 2.13 10.04
C LEU A 4 24.42 0.87 10.90
N ASN A 5 24.56 1.02 12.22
CA ASN A 5 24.39 -0.07 13.17
C ASN A 5 23.18 0.21 14.07
N TYR A 6 22.09 -0.52 13.86
CA TYR A 6 20.82 -0.35 14.58
C TYR A 6 20.06 -1.68 14.67
N PRO A 7 19.15 -1.83 15.62
CA PRO A 7 18.04 -2.76 15.45
C PRO A 7 17.34 -2.48 14.11
N LEU A 8 16.89 -3.52 13.42
CA LEU A 8 16.42 -3.40 12.05
C LEU A 8 15.20 -4.31 11.82
N PHE A 9 14.18 -3.78 11.16
CA PHE A 9 13.20 -4.58 10.45
C PHE A 9 13.52 -4.51 8.96
N ASP A 10 13.80 -5.65 8.33
CA ASP A 10 14.27 -5.67 6.94
C ASP A 10 13.16 -5.71 5.88
N GLY A 11 11.90 -5.67 6.31
CA GLY A 11 10.70 -5.82 5.48
C GLY A 11 10.04 -7.21 5.61
N GLU A 12 10.74 -8.17 6.24
CA GLU A 12 10.23 -9.53 6.50
C GLU A 12 10.51 -10.00 7.93
N LYS A 13 11.71 -9.72 8.44
CA LYS A 13 12.16 -10.19 9.77
C LYS A 13 12.80 -9.07 10.58
N LEU A 14 12.82 -9.30 11.89
CA LEU A 14 13.48 -8.45 12.87
C LEU A 14 14.92 -8.90 13.09
N TRP A 15 15.84 -7.94 13.19
CA TRP A 15 17.23 -8.10 13.61
C TRP A 15 17.42 -7.27 14.88
N GLU A 16 17.85 -7.86 15.98
CA GLU A 16 18.10 -7.09 17.22
C GLU A 16 19.34 -6.20 17.12
N GLY A 17 20.27 -6.52 16.23
CA GLY A 17 21.39 -5.68 15.84
C GLY A 17 21.81 -6.01 14.43
N ALA A 18 21.91 -5.01 13.57
CA ALA A 18 22.34 -5.15 12.18
C ALA A 18 23.27 -4.02 11.76
N CYS A 19 24.31 -4.37 10.99
CA CYS A 19 25.20 -3.46 10.29
C CYS A 19 24.75 -3.40 8.83
N VAL A 20 24.28 -2.23 8.39
CA VAL A 20 23.89 -1.97 7.00
C VAL A 20 24.97 -1.15 6.32
N SER A 21 25.54 -1.68 5.24
CA SER A 21 26.53 -0.99 4.41
C SER A 21 25.87 -0.48 3.14
N ILE A 22 26.17 0.77 2.76
CA ILE A 22 25.57 1.45 1.60
C ILE A 22 26.67 2.07 0.75
N GLU A 23 26.59 1.86 -0.54
CA GLU A 23 27.47 2.48 -1.53
C GLU A 23 26.70 2.86 -2.78
N ASN A 24 26.92 4.09 -3.28
CA ASN A 24 26.26 4.61 -4.49
C ASN A 24 24.73 4.46 -4.49
N GLY A 25 24.09 4.67 -3.32
CA GLY A 25 22.63 4.59 -3.19
C GLY A 25 22.03 3.19 -3.07
N VAL A 26 22.87 2.15 -3.04
CA VAL A 26 22.48 0.74 -2.96
C VAL A 26 23.01 0.13 -1.67
N ILE A 27 22.21 -0.73 -1.03
CA ILE A 27 22.64 -1.55 0.11
C ILE A 27 23.59 -2.63 -0.43
N THR A 28 24.84 -2.67 0.10
CA THR A 28 25.84 -3.67 -0.31
C THR A 28 25.86 -4.88 0.61
N SER A 29 25.56 -4.69 1.90
CA SER A 29 25.39 -5.80 2.86
C SER A 29 24.44 -5.44 3.99
N VAL A 30 23.82 -6.46 4.58
CA VAL A 30 23.13 -6.42 5.87
C VAL A 30 23.65 -7.61 6.65
N GLU A 31 24.35 -7.35 7.75
CA GLU A 31 25.03 -8.35 8.56
C GLU A 31 24.60 -8.23 10.01
N GLU A 32 24.55 -9.34 10.72
CA GLU A 32 24.26 -9.32 12.16
C GLU A 32 25.46 -8.70 12.91
N CYS A 33 25.16 -7.86 13.88
CA CYS A 33 26.15 -7.27 14.76
C CYS A 33 25.69 -7.29 16.22
N ASP A 34 26.62 -7.07 17.14
CA ASP A 34 26.32 -7.02 18.58
C ASP A 34 25.31 -5.88 18.86
N PRO A 35 24.12 -6.18 19.42
CA PRO A 35 23.14 -5.15 19.79
C PRO A 35 23.69 -4.06 20.71
N ALA A 36 24.72 -4.36 21.53
CA ALA A 36 25.37 -3.38 22.38
C ALA A 36 26.18 -2.32 21.61
N GLN A 37 26.44 -2.55 20.32
CA GLN A 37 27.12 -1.61 19.42
C GLN A 37 26.16 -0.84 18.52
N CYS A 38 24.84 -1.06 18.69
CA CYS A 38 23.81 -0.36 17.92
C CYS A 38 23.47 1.00 18.53
N GLY A 39 23.10 1.94 17.65
CA GLY A 39 22.54 3.21 18.05
C GLY A 39 21.11 3.07 18.57
N ASP A 40 20.60 4.13 19.20
CA ASP A 40 19.22 4.22 19.67
C ASP A 40 18.25 4.37 18.48
N GLY A 41 17.08 3.71 18.57
CA GLY A 41 16.07 3.69 17.53
C GLY A 41 16.05 2.39 16.73
N MET A 42 15.41 2.43 15.56
CA MET A 42 15.26 1.27 14.67
C MET A 42 15.28 1.68 13.20
N LEU A 43 16.00 0.92 12.37
CA LEU A 43 15.94 1.05 10.92
C LEU A 43 14.75 0.27 10.35
N LEU A 44 14.05 0.91 9.42
CA LEU A 44 12.95 0.35 8.64
C LEU A 44 13.20 0.58 7.15
N PRO A 45 12.66 -0.25 6.24
CA PRO A 45 12.51 0.15 4.86
C PRO A 45 11.66 1.42 4.75
N GLY A 46 11.90 2.23 3.74
CA GLY A 46 10.99 3.33 3.39
C GLY A 46 9.58 2.80 3.23
N LEU A 47 8.60 3.48 3.83
CA LEU A 47 7.21 3.05 3.83
C LEU A 47 6.59 3.15 2.44
N ILE A 48 5.63 2.28 2.18
CA ILE A 48 4.84 2.22 0.95
C ILE A 48 3.38 2.45 1.28
N ASP A 49 2.77 3.49 0.70
CA ASP A 49 1.31 3.66 0.70
C ASP A 49 0.73 3.01 -0.56
N ALA A 50 -0.01 1.92 -0.38
CA ALA A 50 -0.46 1.07 -1.47
C ALA A 50 -1.67 1.61 -2.26
N HIS A 51 -2.22 2.76 -1.87
CA HIS A 51 -3.32 3.41 -2.60
C HIS A 51 -3.47 4.89 -2.24
N VAL A 52 -3.20 5.77 -3.22
CA VAL A 52 -3.31 7.23 -3.08
C VAL A 52 -3.80 7.90 -4.37
N HIS A 53 -4.21 9.17 -4.24
CA HIS A 53 -4.62 10.05 -5.34
C HIS A 53 -3.77 11.33 -5.34
N MET A 54 -2.55 11.26 -5.86
CA MET A 54 -1.61 12.38 -5.90
C MET A 54 -2.02 13.41 -6.96
N GLY A 55 -1.88 14.70 -6.67
CA GLY A 55 -2.27 15.77 -7.59
C GLY A 55 -1.32 16.98 -7.61
N SER A 56 -0.35 17.06 -6.70
CA SER A 56 0.54 18.21 -6.60
C SER A 56 1.92 17.86 -6.01
N PRO A 57 2.94 18.70 -6.24
CA PRO A 57 4.24 18.55 -5.57
C PRO A 57 4.17 18.59 -4.03
N GLY A 58 3.26 19.37 -3.45
CA GLY A 58 3.08 19.42 -2.00
C GLY A 58 2.62 18.08 -1.41
N HIS A 59 1.89 17.25 -2.17
CA HIS A 59 1.58 15.88 -1.73
C HIS A 59 2.85 15.01 -1.70
N VAL A 60 3.78 15.20 -2.64
CA VAL A 60 5.09 14.51 -2.66
C VAL A 60 5.88 14.81 -1.39
N GLU A 61 5.97 16.10 -1.03
CA GLU A 61 6.66 16.55 0.19
C GLU A 61 6.02 15.95 1.46
N ALA A 62 4.68 15.99 1.55
CA ALA A 62 3.96 15.42 2.68
C ALA A 62 4.21 13.91 2.86
N MET A 63 4.27 13.14 1.75
CA MET A 63 4.62 11.72 1.77
C MET A 63 6.04 11.51 2.27
N LEU A 64 7.02 12.20 1.68
CA LEU A 64 8.44 12.06 2.05
C LEU A 64 8.68 12.40 3.54
N HIS A 65 8.17 13.53 4.03
CA HIS A 65 8.33 13.92 5.44
C HIS A 65 7.68 12.94 6.43
N SER A 66 6.77 12.09 5.95
CA SER A 66 6.17 11.01 6.73
C SER A 66 6.84 9.65 6.52
N GLY A 67 8.03 9.62 5.92
CA GLY A 67 8.81 8.41 5.70
C GLY A 67 8.30 7.50 4.58
N ILE A 68 7.34 7.97 3.77
CA ILE A 68 6.82 7.23 2.64
C ILE A 68 7.74 7.51 1.45
N THR A 69 8.41 6.48 0.95
CA THR A 69 9.35 6.59 -0.18
C THR A 69 8.77 6.06 -1.48
N THR A 70 7.65 5.35 -1.41
CA THR A 70 6.97 4.77 -2.57
C THR A 70 5.45 4.85 -2.39
N VAL A 71 4.72 5.18 -3.44
CA VAL A 71 3.25 5.19 -3.45
C VAL A 71 2.69 4.48 -4.68
N CYS A 72 1.55 3.77 -4.53
CA CYS A 72 0.77 3.25 -5.64
C CYS A 72 -0.37 4.24 -5.94
N ASP A 73 -0.24 4.97 -7.03
CA ASP A 73 -1.08 6.13 -7.34
C ASP A 73 -2.00 5.89 -8.53
N VAL A 74 -3.23 6.42 -8.46
CA VAL A 74 -4.24 6.27 -9.52
C VAL A 74 -4.52 7.54 -10.30
N SER A 75 -4.04 8.69 -9.87
CA SER A 75 -4.41 9.99 -10.44
C SER A 75 -3.24 10.90 -10.79
N ALA A 76 -2.02 10.57 -10.39
CA ALA A 76 -0.85 11.38 -10.69
C ALA A 76 -0.68 11.60 -12.20
N SER A 77 -0.48 12.83 -12.59
CA SER A 77 -0.14 13.15 -13.96
C SER A 77 1.26 12.62 -14.29
N ARG A 78 1.49 12.34 -15.57
CA ARG A 78 2.82 11.95 -16.06
C ARG A 78 3.89 12.97 -15.67
N ALA A 79 3.58 14.25 -15.74
CA ALA A 79 4.50 15.32 -15.35
C ALA A 79 4.87 15.25 -13.85
N LEU A 80 3.91 14.94 -12.96
CA LEU A 80 4.18 14.76 -11.53
C LEU A 80 5.08 13.56 -11.30
N ILE A 81 4.81 12.43 -11.97
CA ILE A 81 5.63 11.20 -11.86
C ILE A 81 7.07 11.47 -12.32
N GLU A 82 7.25 12.10 -13.48
CA GLU A 82 8.57 12.39 -14.05
C GLU A 82 9.36 13.43 -13.24
N SER A 83 8.68 14.38 -12.58
CA SER A 83 9.33 15.39 -11.72
C SER A 83 9.69 14.89 -10.34
N SER A 84 9.03 13.84 -9.86
CA SER A 84 9.28 13.25 -8.54
C SER A 84 10.54 12.39 -8.56
N LYS A 85 11.67 12.95 -8.07
CA LYS A 85 12.97 12.24 -8.05
C LYS A 85 13.19 11.39 -6.81
N GLN A 86 12.60 11.80 -5.69
CA GLN A 86 12.82 11.19 -4.38
C GLN A 86 11.67 10.24 -3.98
N LEU A 87 10.41 10.60 -4.25
CA LEU A 87 9.26 9.72 -4.05
C LEU A 87 9.06 8.86 -5.30
N GLU A 88 9.05 7.55 -5.18
CA GLU A 88 8.71 6.64 -6.25
C GLU A 88 7.19 6.56 -6.41
N ILE A 89 6.66 7.01 -7.56
CA ILE A 89 5.22 7.01 -7.86
C ILE A 89 4.93 5.90 -8.86
N ILE A 90 4.24 4.86 -8.40
CA ILE A 90 3.81 3.72 -9.21
C ILE A 90 2.42 4.04 -9.76
N GLY A 91 2.35 4.57 -10.97
CA GLY A 91 1.11 5.06 -11.58
C GLY A 91 0.31 3.98 -12.30
N SER A 92 -1.03 4.07 -12.25
CA SER A 92 -1.95 3.21 -13.03
C SER A 92 -2.28 3.77 -14.41
N ALA A 93 -1.84 4.99 -14.72
CA ALA A 93 -2.20 5.73 -15.93
C ALA A 93 -3.73 5.90 -16.14
N GLY A 94 -4.48 6.01 -15.06
CA GLY A 94 -5.93 6.20 -15.05
C GLY A 94 -6.68 5.00 -14.47
N MET A 95 -8.01 5.03 -14.60
CA MET A 95 -8.92 4.05 -14.01
C MET A 95 -9.92 3.55 -15.05
N ALA A 96 -10.12 2.21 -15.13
CA ALA A 96 -11.23 1.63 -15.88
C ALA A 96 -12.52 1.76 -15.06
N MET A 97 -13.56 2.38 -15.64
CA MET A 97 -14.87 2.52 -15.03
C MET A 97 -15.98 2.53 -16.10
N GLY A 98 -17.20 2.19 -15.71
CA GLY A 98 -18.34 2.20 -16.64
C GLY A 98 -18.23 1.14 -17.74
N VAL A 99 -18.65 1.48 -18.97
CA VAL A 99 -18.67 0.53 -20.08
C VAL A 99 -17.29 0.49 -20.77
N VAL A 100 -16.63 -0.67 -20.70
CA VAL A 100 -15.37 -0.94 -21.41
C VAL A 100 -15.65 -1.90 -22.58
N MET A 101 -15.81 -1.34 -23.76
CA MET A 101 -16.14 -2.12 -24.99
C MET A 101 -14.93 -2.92 -25.53
N ASN A 102 -13.71 -2.43 -25.32
CA ASN A 102 -12.49 -3.09 -25.77
C ASN A 102 -11.50 -3.23 -24.59
N PRO A 103 -11.64 -4.25 -23.73
CA PRO A 103 -10.76 -4.46 -22.58
C PRO A 103 -9.28 -4.58 -22.95
N LYS A 104 -8.96 -5.26 -24.07
CA LYS A 104 -7.58 -5.40 -24.55
C LYS A 104 -7.00 -4.05 -24.95
N GLY A 105 -7.71 -3.29 -25.78
CA GLY A 105 -7.26 -1.96 -26.22
C GLY A 105 -7.10 -0.99 -25.04
N TYR A 106 -7.98 -1.06 -24.04
CA TYR A 106 -7.84 -0.26 -22.82
C TYR A 106 -6.50 -0.56 -22.11
N VAL A 107 -6.17 -1.84 -21.89
CA VAL A 107 -4.91 -2.23 -21.24
C VAL A 107 -3.69 -1.86 -22.08
N GLU A 108 -3.78 -2.00 -23.40
CA GLU A 108 -2.72 -1.59 -24.32
C GLU A 108 -2.44 -0.09 -24.20
N GLN A 109 -3.48 0.72 -24.25
CA GLN A 109 -3.37 2.18 -24.11
C GLN A 109 -2.82 2.59 -22.74
N ALA A 110 -3.29 1.95 -21.65
CA ALA A 110 -2.76 2.22 -20.31
C ALA A 110 -1.26 1.90 -20.22
N ALA A 111 -0.82 0.76 -20.77
CA ALA A 111 0.58 0.36 -20.80
C ALA A 111 1.45 1.33 -21.63
N GLU A 112 0.97 1.79 -22.79
CA GLU A 112 1.63 2.82 -23.62
C GLU A 112 1.74 4.15 -22.89
N ASN A 113 0.76 4.49 -22.06
CA ASN A 113 0.78 5.66 -21.17
C ASN A 113 1.66 5.47 -19.91
N GLY A 114 2.36 4.34 -19.79
CA GLY A 114 3.32 4.09 -18.72
C GLY A 114 2.74 3.45 -17.45
N ALA A 115 1.53 2.88 -17.52
CA ALA A 115 0.93 2.18 -16.38
C ALA A 115 1.85 1.08 -15.86
N LYS A 116 2.03 1.03 -14.54
CA LYS A 116 2.76 -0.02 -13.83
C LYS A 116 1.81 -1.10 -13.27
N TYR A 117 0.54 -0.79 -13.17
CA TYR A 117 -0.57 -1.69 -12.85
C TYR A 117 -1.86 -1.14 -13.46
N ILE A 118 -2.92 -1.92 -13.48
CA ILE A 118 -4.23 -1.52 -13.98
C ILE A 118 -5.17 -1.28 -12.80
N LYS A 119 -5.77 -0.10 -12.73
CA LYS A 119 -6.82 0.23 -11.75
C LYS A 119 -8.20 0.05 -12.36
N VAL A 120 -9.08 -0.64 -11.64
CA VAL A 120 -10.50 -0.83 -12.01
C VAL A 120 -11.38 -0.35 -10.86
N LEU A 121 -12.50 0.33 -11.21
CA LEU A 121 -13.55 0.74 -10.28
C LEU A 121 -14.80 -0.11 -10.49
N LEU A 122 -15.23 -0.80 -9.44
CA LEU A 122 -16.52 -1.49 -9.39
C LEU A 122 -17.48 -0.75 -8.45
N PHE A 123 -18.36 0.07 -9.03
CA PHE A 123 -19.51 0.65 -8.34
C PHE A 123 -20.78 -0.02 -8.85
N ASN A 124 -21.84 -0.10 -8.05
CA ASN A 124 -23.12 -0.76 -8.39
C ASN A 124 -23.58 -0.55 -9.83
N ALA A 125 -24.28 0.56 -10.09
CA ALA A 125 -24.88 0.86 -11.39
C ALA A 125 -23.89 1.26 -12.48
N LEU A 126 -22.65 1.63 -12.09
CA LEU A 126 -21.57 2.07 -12.98
C LEU A 126 -20.44 1.04 -13.09
N SER A 127 -20.67 -0.15 -12.57
CA SER A 127 -19.66 -1.22 -12.58
C SER A 127 -19.38 -1.75 -13.98
N ILE A 128 -18.14 -2.11 -14.19
CA ILE A 128 -17.72 -2.87 -15.37
C ILE A 128 -18.34 -4.26 -15.29
N GLY A 129 -19.00 -4.69 -16.37
CA GLY A 129 -19.60 -6.03 -16.42
C GLY A 129 -18.55 -7.14 -16.29
N LYS A 130 -18.92 -8.29 -15.71
CA LYS A 130 -18.01 -9.42 -15.47
C LYS A 130 -17.19 -9.84 -16.72
N PRO A 131 -17.76 -9.91 -17.95
CA PRO A 131 -16.97 -10.27 -19.13
C PRO A 131 -15.85 -9.26 -19.45
N ALA A 132 -16.16 -7.96 -19.33
CA ALA A 132 -15.17 -6.90 -19.57
C ALA A 132 -14.08 -6.89 -18.51
N LEU A 133 -14.42 -7.08 -17.23
CA LEU A 133 -13.45 -7.21 -16.15
C LEU A 133 -12.51 -8.40 -16.36
N CYS A 134 -13.05 -9.60 -16.69
CA CYS A 134 -12.24 -10.77 -17.04
C CYS A 134 -11.32 -10.49 -18.25
N GLY A 135 -11.82 -9.74 -19.23
CA GLY A 135 -11.03 -9.30 -20.39
C GLY A 135 -9.87 -8.40 -20.02
N ILE A 136 -10.09 -7.44 -19.11
CA ILE A 136 -9.05 -6.52 -18.56
C ILE A 136 -8.00 -7.34 -17.81
N VAL A 137 -8.40 -8.18 -16.86
CA VAL A 137 -7.49 -9.01 -16.07
C VAL A 137 -6.62 -9.89 -16.99
N LYS A 138 -7.24 -10.59 -17.93
CA LYS A 138 -6.51 -11.44 -18.89
C LYS A 138 -5.53 -10.64 -19.75
N ALA A 139 -5.91 -9.46 -20.20
CA ALA A 139 -5.04 -8.60 -21.01
C ALA A 139 -3.87 -8.04 -20.19
N ALA A 140 -4.13 -7.60 -18.93
CA ALA A 140 -3.13 -7.10 -18.01
C ALA A 140 -2.09 -8.18 -17.67
N HIS A 141 -2.54 -9.38 -17.29
CA HIS A 141 -1.66 -10.49 -16.95
C HIS A 141 -0.76 -10.93 -18.13
N LYS A 142 -1.26 -10.88 -19.38
CA LYS A 142 -0.42 -11.13 -20.58
C LYS A 142 0.74 -10.13 -20.74
N ARG A 143 0.63 -8.95 -20.12
CA ARG A 143 1.67 -7.90 -20.11
C ARG A 143 2.47 -7.87 -18.81
N GLY A 144 2.25 -8.81 -17.91
CA GLY A 144 2.87 -8.83 -16.59
C GLY A 144 2.38 -7.73 -15.63
N LEU A 145 1.25 -7.06 -15.97
CA LEU A 145 0.66 -6.01 -15.15
C LEU A 145 -0.30 -6.60 -14.13
N LYS A 146 -0.25 -6.12 -12.89
CA LYS A 146 -1.20 -6.42 -11.83
C LYS A 146 -2.50 -5.64 -12.01
N VAL A 147 -3.61 -6.18 -11.49
CA VAL A 147 -4.91 -5.52 -11.51
C VAL A 147 -5.39 -5.25 -10.09
N ALA A 148 -5.53 -3.96 -9.75
CA ALA A 148 -6.07 -3.49 -8.48
C ALA A 148 -7.52 -3.02 -8.67
N VAL A 149 -8.44 -3.56 -7.88
CA VAL A 149 -9.90 -3.35 -8.04
C VAL A 149 -10.49 -2.69 -6.81
N HIS A 150 -11.10 -1.50 -6.98
CA HIS A 150 -11.96 -0.87 -5.98
C HIS A 150 -13.24 -1.72 -5.81
N ALA A 151 -13.50 -2.20 -4.62
CA ALA A 151 -14.68 -3.01 -4.31
C ALA A 151 -15.11 -2.80 -2.85
N THR A 152 -16.20 -2.05 -2.64
CA THR A 152 -16.71 -1.69 -1.31
C THR A 152 -18.00 -2.42 -0.92
N GLU A 153 -18.45 -3.37 -1.75
CA GLU A 153 -19.62 -4.21 -1.51
C GLU A 153 -19.28 -5.69 -1.73
N ILE A 154 -19.92 -6.58 -1.00
CA ILE A 154 -19.69 -8.03 -1.10
C ILE A 154 -19.86 -8.53 -2.55
N ALA A 155 -20.85 -8.04 -3.27
CA ALA A 155 -21.08 -8.41 -4.67
C ALA A 155 -19.92 -8.00 -5.59
N THR A 156 -19.38 -6.79 -5.42
CA THR A 156 -18.24 -6.30 -6.22
C THR A 156 -16.94 -6.99 -5.85
N VAL A 157 -16.74 -7.33 -4.57
CA VAL A 157 -15.62 -8.17 -4.13
C VAL A 157 -15.68 -9.55 -4.79
N ARG A 158 -16.84 -10.22 -4.76
CA ARG A 158 -17.03 -11.52 -5.45
C ARG A 158 -16.72 -11.42 -6.94
N GLN A 159 -17.19 -10.36 -7.60
CA GLN A 159 -16.92 -10.14 -9.03
C GLN A 159 -15.43 -9.98 -9.31
N ALA A 160 -14.70 -9.22 -8.48
CA ALA A 160 -13.26 -9.02 -8.61
C ALA A 160 -12.48 -10.32 -8.37
N VAL A 161 -12.86 -11.07 -7.32
CA VAL A 161 -12.26 -12.39 -7.00
C VAL A 161 -12.50 -13.39 -8.13
N ASP A 162 -13.72 -13.48 -8.65
CA ASP A 162 -14.07 -14.36 -9.78
C ASP A 162 -13.26 -14.04 -11.04
N ALA A 163 -13.07 -12.74 -11.31
CA ALA A 163 -12.32 -12.28 -12.49
C ALA A 163 -10.80 -12.50 -12.35
N GLY A 164 -10.29 -12.81 -11.16
CA GLY A 164 -8.87 -13.04 -10.93
C GLY A 164 -8.07 -11.75 -10.71
N ALA A 165 -8.65 -10.74 -10.05
CA ALA A 165 -7.92 -9.56 -9.59
C ALA A 165 -6.72 -9.95 -8.72
N ASP A 166 -5.66 -9.14 -8.73
CA ASP A 166 -4.48 -9.36 -7.90
C ASP A 166 -4.59 -8.66 -6.55
N ILE A 167 -5.24 -7.49 -6.52
CA ILE A 167 -5.33 -6.64 -5.34
C ILE A 167 -6.77 -6.12 -5.23
N LEU A 168 -7.34 -6.23 -4.04
CA LEU A 168 -8.59 -5.58 -3.68
C LEU A 168 -8.29 -4.30 -2.91
N LEU A 169 -8.94 -3.21 -3.30
CA LEU A 169 -8.86 -1.93 -2.61
C LEU A 169 -10.15 -1.70 -1.86
N HIS A 170 -9.99 -1.28 -0.61
CA HIS A 170 -11.05 -1.15 0.39
C HIS A 170 -11.59 -2.51 0.88
N VAL A 171 -12.46 -2.42 1.86
CA VAL A 171 -13.25 -3.54 2.38
C VAL A 171 -14.71 -3.12 2.55
N PRO A 172 -15.68 -4.03 2.31
CA PRO A 172 -17.08 -3.78 2.63
C PRO A 172 -17.26 -3.49 4.12
N MET A 173 -18.15 -2.53 4.45
CA MET A 173 -18.46 -2.22 5.85
C MET A 173 -19.96 -2.12 6.16
N LYS A 174 -20.86 -2.15 5.16
CA LYS A 174 -22.31 -2.11 5.40
C LYS A 174 -22.87 -3.41 5.97
N GLU A 175 -22.17 -4.49 5.78
CA GLU A 175 -22.56 -5.84 6.21
C GLU A 175 -21.32 -6.67 6.61
N PRO A 176 -21.48 -7.72 7.43
CA PRO A 176 -20.39 -8.61 7.81
C PRO A 176 -19.73 -9.27 6.60
N PHE A 177 -18.40 -9.39 6.63
CA PHE A 177 -17.64 -10.02 5.55
C PHE A 177 -17.76 -11.54 5.60
N PRO A 178 -18.17 -12.22 4.50
CA PRO A 178 -18.37 -13.66 4.49
C PRO A 178 -17.05 -14.45 4.60
N ALA A 179 -17.02 -15.47 5.44
CA ALA A 179 -15.84 -16.30 5.67
C ALA A 179 -15.39 -17.06 4.40
N GLU A 180 -16.34 -17.57 3.63
CA GLU A 180 -16.06 -18.28 2.37
C GLU A 180 -15.44 -17.35 1.30
N LEU A 181 -15.75 -16.05 1.35
CA LEU A 181 -15.15 -15.07 0.45
C LEU A 181 -13.71 -14.77 0.85
N ALA A 182 -13.43 -14.73 2.16
CA ALA A 182 -12.06 -14.61 2.67
C ALA A 182 -11.20 -15.83 2.28
N ASP A 183 -11.78 -17.04 2.34
CA ASP A 183 -11.11 -18.26 1.88
C ASP A 183 -10.80 -18.21 0.38
N ALA A 184 -11.74 -17.78 -0.46
CA ALA A 184 -11.55 -17.63 -1.89
C ALA A 184 -10.46 -16.58 -2.24
N ILE A 185 -10.39 -15.47 -1.51
CA ILE A 185 -9.35 -14.44 -1.65
C ILE A 185 -7.97 -15.04 -1.34
N ARG A 186 -7.86 -15.77 -0.22
CA ARG A 186 -6.61 -16.45 0.16
C ARG A 186 -6.17 -17.49 -0.87
N GLU A 187 -7.09 -18.35 -1.32
CA GLU A 187 -6.79 -19.42 -2.28
C GLU A 187 -6.30 -18.90 -3.62
N LYS A 188 -6.80 -17.74 -4.04
CA LYS A 188 -6.35 -17.09 -5.27
C LYS A 188 -5.10 -16.21 -5.09
N GLY A 189 -4.57 -16.08 -3.87
CA GLY A 189 -3.40 -15.28 -3.58
C GLY A 189 -3.62 -13.77 -3.76
N ILE A 190 -4.85 -13.30 -3.61
CA ILE A 190 -5.22 -11.89 -3.76
C ILE A 190 -4.81 -11.13 -2.50
N ALA A 191 -4.13 -10.00 -2.65
CA ALA A 191 -3.83 -9.10 -1.54
C ALA A 191 -4.96 -8.09 -1.31
N VAL A 192 -5.07 -7.56 -0.08
CA VAL A 192 -6.12 -6.59 0.27
C VAL A 192 -5.49 -5.34 0.89
N ALA A 193 -5.80 -4.18 0.32
CA ALA A 193 -5.49 -2.86 0.84
C ALA A 193 -6.77 -2.24 1.44
N PRO A 194 -7.02 -2.41 2.74
CA PRO A 194 -8.33 -2.16 3.34
C PRO A 194 -8.69 -0.68 3.46
N THR A 195 -7.70 0.21 3.50
CA THR A 195 -7.88 1.66 3.66
C THR A 195 -8.76 2.02 4.86
N LEU A 196 -8.45 1.47 6.03
CA LEU A 196 -9.29 1.64 7.22
C LEU A 196 -9.48 3.11 7.61
N VAL A 197 -8.47 3.96 7.40
CA VAL A 197 -8.57 5.40 7.62
C VAL A 197 -9.63 6.05 6.72
N MET A 198 -9.72 5.62 5.45
CA MET A 198 -10.79 6.06 4.54
C MET A 198 -12.14 5.49 4.97
N MET A 199 -12.22 4.22 5.38
CA MET A 199 -13.47 3.61 5.84
C MET A 199 -14.00 4.29 7.10
N GLU A 200 -13.12 4.62 8.07
CA GLU A 200 -13.46 5.42 9.25
C GLU A 200 -14.00 6.80 8.86
N THR A 201 -13.31 7.49 7.94
CA THR A 201 -13.71 8.81 7.42
C THR A 201 -15.08 8.75 6.72
N PHE A 202 -15.31 7.73 5.89
CA PHE A 202 -16.62 7.51 5.23
C PHE A 202 -17.74 7.27 6.24
N ALA A 203 -17.51 6.42 7.23
CA ALA A 203 -18.50 6.10 8.26
C ALA A 203 -18.97 7.36 9.00
N HIS A 204 -18.05 8.30 9.27
CA HIS A 204 -18.35 9.55 9.97
C HIS A 204 -18.88 10.68 9.04
N SER A 205 -18.73 10.55 7.73
CA SER A 205 -19.14 11.58 6.77
C SER A 205 -20.63 11.62 6.48
N GLY A 206 -21.37 10.54 6.76
CA GLY A 206 -22.78 10.36 6.37
C GLY A 206 -23.00 10.21 4.87
N ARG A 207 -21.95 10.24 4.03
CA ARG A 207 -22.07 10.09 2.57
C ARG A 207 -22.50 8.66 2.18
N ASN A 208 -23.25 8.52 1.09
CA ASN A 208 -23.67 7.24 0.51
C ASN A 208 -24.39 6.30 1.50
N GLY A 209 -25.03 6.88 2.54
CA GLY A 209 -25.72 6.13 3.58
C GLY A 209 -24.81 5.37 4.53
N TYR A 210 -23.51 5.68 4.54
CA TYR A 210 -22.60 5.18 5.56
C TYR A 210 -22.82 5.86 6.90
N LYS A 211 -22.59 5.12 7.98
CA LYS A 211 -22.80 5.57 9.35
C LYS A 211 -21.69 4.99 10.25
N PRO A 212 -21.42 5.63 11.42
CA PRO A 212 -20.38 5.17 12.34
C PRO A 212 -20.51 3.70 12.75
N GLU A 213 -21.74 3.20 12.92
CA GLU A 213 -22.02 1.80 13.28
C GLU A 213 -21.60 0.77 12.21
N HIS A 214 -21.28 1.20 10.98
CA HIS A 214 -20.76 0.32 9.93
C HIS A 214 -19.25 0.04 10.04
N TYR A 215 -18.47 0.99 10.60
CA TYR A 215 -17.02 0.87 10.65
C TYR A 215 -16.48 -0.40 11.36
N PRO A 216 -17.10 -0.90 12.45
CA PRO A 216 -16.67 -2.17 13.05
C PRO A 216 -16.69 -3.36 12.09
N ASN A 217 -17.56 -3.37 11.08
CA ASN A 217 -17.55 -4.43 10.05
C ASN A 217 -16.28 -4.37 9.19
N ALA A 218 -15.76 -3.18 8.88
CA ALA A 218 -14.47 -3.05 8.16
C ALA A 218 -13.31 -3.61 8.98
N GLN A 219 -13.26 -3.29 10.28
CA GLN A 219 -12.23 -3.86 11.18
C GLN A 219 -12.36 -5.38 11.31
N GLN A 220 -13.58 -5.91 11.41
CA GLN A 220 -13.83 -7.35 11.46
C GLN A 220 -13.46 -8.05 10.14
N ALA A 221 -13.71 -7.40 8.98
CA ALA A 221 -13.29 -7.91 7.68
C ALA A 221 -11.76 -8.05 7.62
N VAL A 222 -11.01 -7.02 8.03
CA VAL A 222 -9.54 -7.07 8.08
C VAL A 222 -9.06 -8.18 9.03
N ARG A 223 -9.64 -8.27 10.23
CA ARG A 223 -9.31 -9.33 11.20
C ARG A 223 -9.56 -10.73 10.64
N LEU A 224 -10.65 -10.92 9.91
CA LEU A 224 -10.97 -12.20 9.29
C LEU A 224 -9.98 -12.55 8.17
N LEU A 225 -9.74 -11.60 7.24
CA LEU A 225 -8.79 -11.75 6.14
C LEU A 225 -7.40 -12.08 6.66
N HIS A 226 -6.91 -11.33 7.65
CA HIS A 226 -5.61 -11.56 8.29
C HIS A 226 -5.52 -12.97 8.90
N ARG A 227 -6.52 -13.39 9.72
CA ARG A 227 -6.55 -14.74 10.31
C ARG A 227 -6.60 -15.86 9.27
N LYS A 228 -7.10 -15.59 8.08
CA LYS A 228 -7.10 -16.53 6.94
C LYS A 228 -5.78 -16.53 6.17
N GLY A 229 -4.81 -15.66 6.54
CA GLY A 229 -3.50 -15.54 5.89
C GLY A 229 -3.55 -14.76 4.57
N VAL A 230 -4.54 -13.90 4.37
CA VAL A 230 -4.59 -12.97 3.25
C VAL A 230 -3.57 -11.86 3.47
N PRO A 231 -2.69 -11.55 2.48
CA PRO A 231 -1.74 -10.45 2.60
C PRO A 231 -2.48 -9.11 2.73
N ILE A 232 -2.22 -8.37 3.81
CA ILE A 232 -2.76 -7.02 4.03
C ILE A 232 -1.71 -6.00 3.60
N LEU A 233 -2.16 -4.95 2.90
CA LEU A 233 -1.35 -3.83 2.42
C LEU A 233 -1.82 -2.56 3.11
N ALA A 234 -0.92 -1.82 3.76
CA ALA A 234 -1.25 -0.52 4.31
C ALA A 234 -1.51 0.48 3.17
N ALA A 235 -2.63 1.17 3.24
CA ALA A 235 -3.08 2.08 2.20
C ALA A 235 -4.06 3.11 2.77
N THR A 236 -3.93 4.37 2.38
CA THR A 236 -4.73 5.45 2.98
C THR A 236 -5.93 5.86 2.16
N ASP A 237 -5.88 5.69 0.84
CA ASP A 237 -6.76 6.37 -0.12
C ASP A 237 -6.69 7.91 0.03
N ALA A 238 -5.49 8.44 0.34
CA ALA A 238 -5.26 9.87 0.48
C ALA A 238 -5.70 10.61 -0.78
N ASN A 239 -6.59 11.60 -0.61
CA ASN A 239 -7.25 12.29 -1.71
C ASN A 239 -7.74 13.70 -1.30
N PRO A 240 -7.97 14.63 -2.25
CA PRO A 240 -8.35 15.99 -1.95
C PRO A 240 -9.85 16.21 -1.60
N GLY A 241 -10.65 15.14 -1.53
CA GLY A 241 -12.06 15.24 -1.15
C GLY A 241 -13.05 15.48 -2.30
N THR A 242 -12.62 15.31 -3.56
CA THR A 242 -13.49 15.60 -4.72
C THR A 242 -14.62 14.57 -4.86
N PHE A 243 -14.32 13.29 -4.87
CA PHE A 243 -15.29 12.20 -5.07
C PHE A 243 -15.59 11.42 -3.80
N ALA A 244 -14.66 11.41 -2.86
CA ALA A 244 -14.75 10.78 -1.55
C ALA A 244 -14.51 11.84 -0.46
N PRO A 245 -14.76 11.55 0.84
CA PRO A 245 -14.28 12.41 1.91
C PRO A 245 -12.76 12.59 1.81
N ALA A 246 -12.27 13.81 2.12
CA ALA A 246 -10.83 14.07 2.08
C ALA A 246 -10.08 13.23 3.11
N VAL A 247 -8.97 12.63 2.69
CA VAL A 247 -7.99 11.98 3.56
C VAL A 247 -6.63 12.64 3.30
N GLY A 248 -5.97 13.07 4.37
CA GLY A 248 -4.69 13.77 4.30
C GLY A 248 -3.57 12.91 3.72
N TYR A 249 -2.52 13.56 3.24
CA TYR A 249 -1.34 12.89 2.70
C TYR A 249 -0.25 12.74 3.77
N GLY A 250 0.52 11.68 3.68
CA GLY A 250 1.67 11.44 4.53
C GLY A 250 1.31 10.86 5.90
N SER A 251 1.16 11.69 6.92
CA SER A 251 0.96 11.24 8.31
C SER A 251 -0.24 10.31 8.52
N THR A 252 -1.23 10.33 7.64
CA THR A 252 -2.38 9.41 7.70
C THR A 252 -2.01 7.95 7.48
N LEU A 253 -0.86 7.65 6.85
CA LEU A 253 -0.39 6.27 6.78
C LEU A 253 -0.08 5.73 8.18
N HIS A 254 0.53 6.52 9.07
CA HIS A 254 0.77 6.07 10.44
C HIS A 254 -0.54 5.81 11.19
N ARG A 255 -1.60 6.61 10.93
CA ARG A 255 -2.94 6.31 11.46
C ARG A 255 -3.50 4.99 10.89
N GLU A 256 -3.32 4.71 9.60
CA GLU A 256 -3.69 3.41 9.01
C GLU A 256 -2.97 2.26 9.71
N LEU A 257 -1.66 2.41 10.03
CA LEU A 257 -0.91 1.39 10.76
C LEU A 257 -1.50 1.12 12.16
N GLU A 258 -1.90 2.17 12.90
CA GLU A 258 -2.59 2.03 14.18
C GLU A 258 -3.92 1.27 14.03
N LEU A 259 -4.73 1.64 13.04
CA LEU A 259 -6.02 0.99 12.78
C LEU A 259 -5.87 -0.48 12.39
N LEU A 260 -4.79 -0.85 11.71
CA LEU A 260 -4.47 -2.24 11.41
C LEU A 260 -4.11 -3.05 12.67
N VAL A 261 -3.40 -2.42 13.64
CA VAL A 261 -3.18 -3.05 14.97
C VAL A 261 -4.50 -3.22 15.72
N ASP A 262 -5.37 -2.20 15.71
CA ASP A 262 -6.70 -2.27 16.33
C ASP A 262 -7.58 -3.37 15.68
N ALA A 263 -7.39 -3.61 14.37
CA ALA A 263 -8.04 -4.70 13.66
C ALA A 263 -7.44 -6.09 13.97
N GLY A 264 -6.32 -6.17 14.70
CA GLY A 264 -5.77 -7.41 15.27
C GLY A 264 -4.48 -7.92 14.62
N LEU A 265 -3.81 -7.12 13.79
CA LEU A 265 -2.45 -7.43 13.33
C LEU A 265 -1.44 -7.09 14.44
N THR A 266 -0.35 -7.83 14.50
CA THR A 266 0.79 -7.47 15.35
C THR A 266 1.56 -6.29 14.74
N PRO A 267 2.29 -5.49 15.54
CA PRO A 267 3.11 -4.40 15.00
C PRO A 267 4.07 -4.82 13.88
N LEU A 268 4.71 -5.99 13.97
CA LEU A 268 5.58 -6.52 12.91
C LEU A 268 4.82 -6.83 11.61
N GLU A 269 3.64 -7.42 11.70
CA GLU A 269 2.78 -7.67 10.53
C GLU A 269 2.30 -6.37 9.90
N VAL A 270 2.04 -5.35 10.72
CA VAL A 270 1.70 -4.01 10.24
C VAL A 270 2.89 -3.34 9.55
N LEU A 271 4.10 -3.45 10.08
CA LEU A 271 5.30 -2.97 9.37
C LEU A 271 5.49 -3.69 8.03
N SER A 272 5.25 -5.01 7.99
CA SER A 272 5.26 -5.77 6.73
C SER A 272 4.20 -5.27 5.75
N SER A 273 3.01 -4.86 6.25
CA SER A 273 1.92 -4.34 5.41
C SER A 273 2.25 -3.00 4.75
N ALA A 274 3.18 -2.23 5.30
CA ALA A 274 3.65 -0.94 4.75
C ALA A 274 5.02 -1.03 4.06
N THR A 275 5.57 -2.23 3.86
CA THR A 275 6.91 -2.43 3.28
C THR A 275 6.96 -3.64 2.35
N GLY A 276 7.30 -4.82 2.83
CA GLY A 276 7.48 -6.04 2.04
C GLY A 276 6.21 -6.52 1.33
N ASN A 277 5.05 -6.47 1.99
CA ASN A 277 3.80 -6.94 1.39
C ASN A 277 3.38 -6.15 0.14
N PRO A 278 3.28 -4.80 0.16
CA PRO A 278 2.95 -4.04 -1.05
C PRO A 278 4.03 -4.16 -2.12
N ALA A 279 5.31 -4.18 -1.75
CA ALA A 279 6.39 -4.42 -2.71
C ALA A 279 6.19 -5.74 -3.46
N LYS A 280 5.88 -6.83 -2.75
CA LYS A 280 5.58 -8.14 -3.35
C LYS A 280 4.32 -8.13 -4.19
N ALA A 281 3.23 -7.51 -3.70
CA ALA A 281 1.93 -7.50 -4.38
C ALA A 281 1.99 -6.77 -5.72
N PHE A 282 2.70 -5.65 -5.78
CA PHE A 282 2.88 -4.84 -7.00
C PHE A 282 4.14 -5.21 -7.82
N GLY A 283 5.01 -6.11 -7.32
CA GLY A 283 6.25 -6.50 -7.98
C GLY A 283 7.30 -5.38 -8.01
N LEU A 284 7.45 -4.63 -6.90
CA LEU A 284 8.34 -3.48 -6.80
C LEU A 284 9.75 -3.88 -6.32
N HIS A 285 10.76 -3.14 -6.77
CA HIS A 285 12.14 -3.30 -6.31
C HIS A 285 12.46 -2.35 -5.15
N THR A 286 11.68 -2.44 -4.07
CA THR A 286 11.76 -1.62 -2.85
C THR A 286 11.12 -2.39 -1.67
N GLY A 287 10.95 -1.74 -0.51
CA GLY A 287 10.24 -2.30 0.66
C GLY A 287 11.03 -3.35 1.44
N LYS A 288 12.32 -3.53 1.13
CA LYS A 288 13.24 -4.41 1.85
C LYS A 288 14.60 -3.75 2.05
N LEU A 289 15.25 -4.06 3.18
CA LEU A 289 16.66 -3.75 3.42
C LEU A 289 17.50 -5.02 3.22
N ALA A 290 18.03 -5.18 2.03
CA ALA A 290 18.86 -6.33 1.64
C ALA A 290 19.89 -5.92 0.60
N ALA A 291 20.97 -6.69 0.46
CA ALA A 291 21.99 -6.44 -0.56
C ALA A 291 21.39 -6.37 -1.96
N GLY A 292 21.80 -5.37 -2.73
CA GLY A 292 21.27 -5.08 -4.08
C GLY A 292 20.02 -4.19 -4.11
N MET A 293 19.38 -3.92 -2.98
CA MET A 293 18.20 -3.05 -2.91
C MET A 293 18.61 -1.57 -2.83
N PRO A 294 17.81 -0.65 -3.38
CA PRO A 294 18.02 0.78 -3.16
C PRO A 294 17.93 1.12 -1.68
N ALA A 295 18.82 1.98 -1.20
CA ALA A 295 18.86 2.39 0.19
C ALA A 295 17.76 3.42 0.50
N ASN A 296 16.50 2.98 0.39
CA ASN A 296 15.30 3.69 0.80
C ASN A 296 14.92 3.22 2.20
N MET A 297 15.17 4.04 3.22
CA MET A 297 15.02 3.62 4.61
C MET A 297 14.76 4.78 5.56
N LEU A 298 14.29 4.43 6.74
CA LEU A 298 13.99 5.32 7.85
C LEU A 298 14.79 4.91 9.08
N LEU A 299 15.25 5.89 9.86
CA LEU A 299 15.57 5.72 11.25
C LEU A 299 14.45 6.34 12.07
N VAL A 300 13.83 5.56 12.94
CA VAL A 300 12.77 6.02 13.85
C VAL A 300 13.23 5.93 15.30
N ASP A 301 12.75 6.83 16.16
CA ASP A 301 12.93 6.77 17.60
C ASP A 301 11.98 5.73 18.22
N GLY A 302 12.53 4.83 19.03
CA GLY A 302 11.77 3.78 19.71
C GLY A 302 11.73 2.45 18.95
N ARG A 303 10.70 1.64 19.23
CA ARG A 303 10.57 0.24 18.79
C ARG A 303 9.19 0.02 18.14
N PRO A 304 9.02 0.40 16.86
CA PRO A 304 7.74 0.24 16.15
C PRO A 304 7.32 -1.24 15.99
N ASP A 305 8.25 -2.18 16.10
CA ASP A 305 8.00 -3.63 16.18
C ASP A 305 7.22 -4.04 17.44
N ARG A 306 7.24 -3.20 18.48
CA ARG A 306 6.54 -3.40 19.77
C ARG A 306 5.39 -2.42 19.96
N ARG A 307 5.55 -1.18 19.49
CA ARG A 307 4.59 -0.09 19.61
C ARG A 307 4.51 0.66 18.29
N ILE A 308 3.52 0.35 17.48
CA ILE A 308 3.40 0.87 16.11
C ILE A 308 3.41 2.39 16.00
N THR A 309 2.94 3.11 17.04
CA THR A 309 2.97 4.59 17.08
C THR A 309 4.40 5.15 17.02
N ASP A 310 5.42 4.37 17.33
CA ASP A 310 6.81 4.80 17.20
C ASP A 310 7.25 4.92 15.73
N SER A 311 6.51 4.35 14.78
CA SER A 311 6.78 4.49 13.35
C SER A 311 6.74 5.93 12.85
N SER A 312 5.97 6.80 13.53
CA SER A 312 5.86 8.22 13.20
C SER A 312 6.98 9.09 13.77
N LYS A 313 7.80 8.56 14.68
CA LYS A 313 8.91 9.27 15.32
C LYS A 313 10.17 9.25 14.46
N ILE A 314 10.06 9.78 13.25
CA ILE A 314 11.13 9.74 12.25
C ILE A 314 12.26 10.68 12.67
N GLN A 315 13.48 10.13 12.77
CA GLN A 315 14.71 10.88 13.03
C GLN A 315 15.45 11.20 11.73
N GLN A 316 15.43 10.25 10.76
CA GLN A 316 16.11 10.42 9.49
C GLN A 316 15.47 9.58 8.39
N ILE A 317 15.49 10.12 7.19
CA ILE A 317 15.02 9.46 5.97
C ILE A 317 16.17 9.41 4.98
N TRP A 318 16.34 8.26 4.30
CA TRP A 318 17.22 8.11 3.15
C TRP A 318 16.42 7.65 1.95
N VAL A 319 16.68 8.26 0.82
CA VAL A 319 16.19 7.81 -0.48
C VAL A 319 17.40 7.61 -1.38
N LYS A 320 17.56 6.37 -1.87
CA LYS A 320 18.74 5.97 -2.65
C LYS A 320 20.06 6.38 -1.97
N GLY A 321 20.11 6.21 -0.64
CA GLY A 321 21.27 6.52 0.19
C GLY A 321 21.50 8.01 0.48
N GLU A 322 20.76 8.91 -0.11
CA GLU A 322 20.82 10.35 0.17
C GLU A 322 19.86 10.71 1.31
N ARG A 323 20.35 11.50 2.27
CA ARG A 323 19.51 12.02 3.37
C ARG A 323 18.53 13.03 2.84
N ILE A 324 17.27 12.86 3.23
CA ILE A 324 16.21 13.85 3.01
C ILE A 324 16.21 14.79 4.22
N PRO A 325 16.15 16.12 3.98
CA PRO A 325 16.13 17.13 5.04
C PRO A 325 14.95 16.98 6.00
#